data_9da785a2deb2f54ddf5f4d7218865fa2
#
_entry.id   9da785a2deb2f54ddf5f4d7218865fa2
#
_cell.length_a   1.000
_cell.length_b   1.000
_cell.length_c   1.000
_cell.angle_alpha   90.00
_cell.angle_beta   90.00
_cell.angle_gamma   90.00
#
_symmetry.space_group_name_H-M   'P 1'
#
loop_
_entity.id
_entity.type
_entity.pdbx_description
1 polymer ?
#
loop_
_entity_poly.entity_id
_entity_poly.type
_entity_poly.pdbx_seq_one_letter_code
_entity_poly.pdbx_strand_id
1 'polypeptide(L)'
;MSEPRTGHYLMGKLGVYEVGQFLGQGAFGKVAKCSKLGSNECFAIKIVDDMEAGVDEAKAMGLIKSLDPDANNLLKFYESFKHQDYMCLVYEMLDQSLESFMRKNSFRPTHLCGIRAIAQQLLVALNALKSIQVFHGDIKLDNIMMVNQDSTPYKIKLIDFGLAMDSWDMELGTTFQIVPFRAPEVSLGLPLGVSADMWAIGLVLASLYFGRLPFTYDEEYDTLRCVVQWLGLPEEKLLNRGLFSTDFFTCDEDYSQPGWRMNSPSEYSKITGEAVRRLHNIPGLEDMKNIHKNIFELFDHDDHQTTEKVEEEGLHGPEAAPDQTGKRNQATSTSRKNSCKKNNNYNRNPSPQSRRLQTSSNQSGRGRRSFSVC
;
A
#
# COMPACT_ATOMS: atom_id res chain seq x y z
N MET A 1 30.91 -16.59 -6.14
CA MET A 1 30.93 -15.81 -7.41
C MET A 1 30.68 -14.36 -7.08
N SER A 2 31.08 -13.40 -7.94
CA SER A 2 30.98 -11.98 -7.59
C SER A 2 29.54 -11.48 -7.77
N GLU A 3 29.05 -10.73 -6.80
CA GLU A 3 27.79 -10.01 -6.86
C GLU A 3 27.69 -9.15 -8.14
N PRO A 4 26.51 -9.05 -8.79
CA PRO A 4 26.30 -8.17 -9.93
C PRO A 4 26.66 -6.71 -9.60
N ARG A 5 27.42 -6.07 -10.48
CA ARG A 5 27.92 -4.68 -10.34
C ARG A 5 27.60 -3.89 -11.61
N THR A 6 27.70 -2.58 -11.53
CA THR A 6 27.61 -1.68 -12.70
C THR A 6 28.57 -2.16 -13.79
N GLY A 7 28.06 -2.22 -15.03
CA GLY A 7 28.78 -2.72 -16.20
C GLY A 7 28.69 -4.24 -16.41
N HIS A 8 28.12 -5.01 -15.47
CA HIS A 8 27.87 -6.42 -15.70
C HIS A 8 26.65 -6.63 -16.59
N TYR A 9 26.61 -7.79 -17.26
CA TYR A 9 25.50 -8.18 -18.13
C TYR A 9 24.67 -9.29 -17.49
N LEU A 10 23.35 -9.08 -17.46
CA LEU A 10 22.36 -10.08 -17.03
C LEU A 10 21.69 -10.66 -18.26
N MET A 11 21.66 -11.99 -18.39
CA MET A 11 21.13 -12.67 -19.57
C MET A 11 19.72 -13.19 -19.28
N GLY A 12 18.70 -12.47 -19.75
CA GLY A 12 17.30 -12.88 -19.66
C GLY A 12 16.81 -13.54 -20.96
N LYS A 13 15.55 -13.99 -20.96
CA LYS A 13 14.90 -14.58 -22.14
C LYS A 13 14.50 -13.54 -23.18
N LEU A 14 14.15 -12.32 -22.70
CA LEU A 14 13.71 -11.20 -23.55
C LEU A 14 14.87 -10.34 -24.03
N GLY A 15 16.11 -10.57 -23.56
CA GLY A 15 17.30 -9.83 -23.97
C GLY A 15 18.43 -9.89 -22.98
N VAL A 16 19.48 -9.15 -23.29
CA VAL A 16 20.64 -8.94 -22.42
C VAL A 16 20.55 -7.54 -21.82
N TYR A 17 20.72 -7.44 -20.51
CA TYR A 17 20.59 -6.21 -19.76
C TYR A 17 21.94 -5.81 -19.16
N GLU A 18 22.40 -4.62 -19.45
CA GLU A 18 23.59 -4.03 -18.82
C GLU A 18 23.19 -3.36 -17.52
N VAL A 19 23.81 -3.77 -16.41
CA VAL A 19 23.59 -3.19 -15.08
C VAL A 19 24.17 -1.78 -15.04
N GLY A 20 23.31 -0.79 -14.88
CA GLY A 20 23.69 0.60 -14.70
C GLY A 20 23.75 1.00 -13.23
N GLN A 21 23.03 2.05 -12.87
CA GLN A 21 22.95 2.59 -11.52
C GLN A 21 22.08 1.72 -10.63
N PHE A 22 22.54 1.42 -9.40
CA PHE A 22 21.68 0.87 -8.35
C PHE A 22 20.73 1.96 -7.83
N LEU A 23 19.45 1.64 -7.78
CA LEU A 23 18.36 2.54 -7.38
C LEU A 23 18.05 2.43 -5.89
N GLY A 24 18.25 1.24 -5.30
CA GLY A 24 18.01 0.97 -3.90
C GLY A 24 18.46 -0.43 -3.50
N GLN A 25 18.50 -0.65 -2.20
CA GLN A 25 18.74 -1.95 -1.57
C GLN A 25 17.70 -2.15 -0.48
N GLY A 26 17.01 -3.28 -0.50
CA GLY A 26 16.03 -3.69 0.49
C GLY A 26 16.43 -4.99 1.17
N ALA A 27 15.57 -5.50 2.04
CA ALA A 27 15.77 -6.76 2.76
C ALA A 27 15.90 -7.97 1.81
N PHE A 28 15.28 -7.92 0.65
CA PHE A 28 15.20 -9.02 -0.31
C PHE A 28 16.13 -8.86 -1.53
N GLY A 29 17.08 -7.94 -1.50
CA GLY A 29 18.00 -7.74 -2.62
C GLY A 29 18.16 -6.29 -3.06
N LYS A 30 18.73 -6.10 -4.24
CA LYS A 30 19.06 -4.78 -4.82
C LYS A 30 18.26 -4.54 -6.09
N VAL A 31 17.85 -3.30 -6.31
CA VAL A 31 17.23 -2.88 -7.56
C VAL A 31 18.20 -2.03 -8.36
N ALA A 32 18.43 -2.39 -9.62
CA ALA A 32 19.28 -1.65 -10.53
C ALA A 32 18.50 -1.15 -11.75
N LYS A 33 18.82 0.06 -12.20
CA LYS A 33 18.45 0.54 -13.53
C LYS A 33 19.34 -0.16 -14.54
N CYS A 34 18.75 -0.87 -15.49
CA CYS A 34 19.48 -1.62 -16.51
C CYS A 34 19.05 -1.18 -17.90
N SER A 35 19.99 -1.11 -18.82
CA SER A 35 19.76 -0.82 -20.24
C SER A 35 19.70 -2.12 -21.02
N LYS A 36 18.70 -2.29 -21.89
CA LYS A 36 18.63 -3.47 -22.75
C LYS A 36 19.54 -3.28 -23.97
N LEU A 37 20.44 -4.23 -24.19
CA LEU A 37 21.34 -4.18 -25.35
C LEU A 37 20.58 -4.19 -26.67
N GLY A 38 20.99 -3.31 -27.58
CA GLY A 38 20.36 -3.16 -28.88
C GLY A 38 19.08 -2.32 -28.90
N SER A 39 18.69 -1.73 -27.76
CA SER A 39 17.60 -0.76 -27.68
C SER A 39 17.95 0.39 -26.73
N ASN A 40 17.12 1.44 -26.74
CA ASN A 40 17.22 2.55 -25.77
C ASN A 40 16.31 2.33 -24.54
N GLU A 41 15.77 1.12 -24.38
CA GLU A 41 14.86 0.81 -23.30
C GLU A 41 15.61 0.60 -21.98
N CYS A 42 15.07 1.16 -20.90
CA CYS A 42 15.56 0.98 -19.56
C CYS A 42 14.53 0.22 -18.72
N PHE A 43 15.04 -0.66 -17.82
CA PHE A 43 14.25 -1.49 -16.93
C PHE A 43 14.75 -1.35 -15.50
N ALA A 44 13.87 -1.56 -14.55
CA ALA A 44 14.24 -1.81 -13.16
C ALA A 44 14.39 -3.32 -12.97
N ILE A 45 15.58 -3.79 -12.57
CA ILE A 45 15.81 -5.21 -12.31
C ILE A 45 16.09 -5.40 -10.84
N LYS A 46 15.20 -6.14 -10.16
CA LYS A 46 15.40 -6.57 -8.77
C LYS A 46 16.27 -7.83 -8.80
N ILE A 47 17.39 -7.77 -8.11
CA ILE A 47 18.42 -8.82 -8.02
C ILE A 47 18.33 -9.37 -6.60
N VAL A 48 17.74 -10.54 -6.44
CA VAL A 48 17.42 -11.18 -5.17
C VAL A 48 18.44 -12.26 -4.90
N ASP A 49 19.11 -12.21 -3.75
CA ASP A 49 20.12 -13.18 -3.30
C ASP A 49 19.48 -14.39 -2.61
N ASP A 50 18.31 -14.23 -1.98
CA ASP A 50 17.49 -15.32 -1.52
C ASP A 50 16.70 -15.92 -2.70
N MET A 51 17.12 -17.10 -3.15
CA MET A 51 16.55 -17.76 -4.31
C MET A 51 15.07 -18.15 -4.07
N GLU A 52 14.70 -18.56 -2.86
CA GLU A 52 13.33 -18.96 -2.51
C GLU A 52 12.41 -17.74 -2.54
N ALA A 53 12.80 -16.67 -1.86
CA ALA A 53 12.08 -15.39 -1.88
C ALA A 53 11.91 -14.85 -3.31
N GLY A 54 12.96 -14.91 -4.14
CA GLY A 54 12.88 -14.47 -5.53
C GLY A 54 11.95 -15.32 -6.40
N VAL A 55 11.88 -16.63 -6.16
CA VAL A 55 10.94 -17.53 -6.84
C VAL A 55 9.51 -17.24 -6.40
N ASP A 56 9.26 -16.99 -5.13
CA ASP A 56 7.93 -16.72 -4.62
C ASP A 56 7.40 -15.37 -5.12
N GLU A 57 8.24 -14.33 -5.16
CA GLU A 57 7.87 -13.07 -5.79
C GLU A 57 7.57 -13.25 -7.29
N ALA A 58 8.37 -14.06 -8.01
CA ALA A 58 8.10 -14.35 -9.42
C ALA A 58 6.78 -15.11 -9.64
N LYS A 59 6.39 -16.01 -8.73
CA LYS A 59 5.08 -16.68 -8.74
C LYS A 59 3.95 -15.68 -8.52
N ALA A 60 4.04 -14.81 -7.49
CA ALA A 60 3.05 -13.78 -7.23
C ALA A 60 2.87 -12.87 -8.45
N MET A 61 3.97 -12.41 -9.07
CA MET A 61 3.93 -11.61 -10.30
C MET A 61 3.34 -12.38 -11.48
N GLY A 62 3.49 -13.70 -11.52
CA GLY A 62 2.85 -14.57 -12.50
C GLY A 62 1.32 -14.57 -12.42
N LEU A 63 0.76 -14.54 -11.20
CA LEU A 63 -0.68 -14.40 -10.96
C LEU A 63 -1.17 -13.01 -11.36
N ILE A 64 -0.46 -11.98 -10.94
CA ILE A 64 -0.77 -10.56 -11.20
C ILE A 64 -0.71 -10.24 -12.69
N LYS A 65 0.12 -10.94 -13.46
CA LYS A 65 0.26 -10.77 -14.93
C LYS A 65 -1.05 -10.98 -15.70
N SER A 66 -2.03 -11.67 -15.12
CA SER A 66 -3.37 -11.81 -15.70
C SER A 66 -4.18 -10.51 -15.70
N LEU A 67 -3.79 -9.55 -14.85
CA LEU A 67 -4.38 -8.22 -14.74
C LEU A 67 -3.65 -7.24 -15.68
N ASP A 68 -4.39 -6.32 -16.28
CA ASP A 68 -3.78 -5.20 -17.01
C ASP A 68 -3.06 -4.25 -16.02
N PRO A 69 -1.73 -4.11 -16.08
CA PRO A 69 -0.99 -3.34 -15.09
C PRO A 69 -1.25 -1.84 -15.17
N ASP A 70 -1.56 -1.30 -16.34
CA ASP A 70 -1.80 0.12 -16.54
C ASP A 70 -3.21 0.52 -16.13
N ALA A 71 -4.20 -0.31 -16.45
CA ALA A 71 -5.59 -0.11 -16.03
C ALA A 71 -5.77 -0.30 -14.51
N ASN A 72 -5.00 -1.20 -13.89
CA ASN A 72 -5.14 -1.55 -12.47
C ASN A 72 -4.07 -0.91 -11.56
N ASN A 73 -3.24 0.01 -12.08
CA ASN A 73 -2.20 0.70 -11.31
C ASN A 73 -1.25 -0.25 -10.57
N LEU A 74 -0.85 -1.33 -11.24
CA LEU A 74 0.07 -2.34 -10.74
C LEU A 74 1.39 -2.26 -11.51
N LEU A 75 2.47 -2.69 -10.87
CA LEU A 75 3.79 -2.74 -11.49
C LEU A 75 3.79 -3.71 -12.67
N LYS A 76 4.28 -3.26 -13.82
CA LYS A 76 4.42 -4.09 -15.01
C LYS A 76 5.64 -5.00 -14.90
N PHE A 77 5.40 -6.29 -14.91
CA PHE A 77 6.40 -7.35 -14.87
C PHE A 77 6.62 -7.95 -16.27
N TYR A 78 7.88 -8.06 -16.67
CA TYR A 78 8.26 -8.58 -17.97
C TYR A 78 8.68 -10.03 -17.91
N GLU A 79 9.70 -10.34 -17.13
CA GLU A 79 10.25 -11.69 -16.99
C GLU A 79 11.01 -11.88 -15.67
N SER A 80 11.25 -13.13 -15.32
CA SER A 80 12.21 -13.53 -14.31
C SER A 80 13.15 -14.60 -14.85
N PHE A 81 14.40 -14.54 -14.38
CA PHE A 81 15.43 -15.52 -14.76
C PHE A 81 16.49 -15.65 -13.66
N LYS A 82 17.13 -16.81 -13.65
CA LYS A 82 18.26 -17.06 -12.76
C LYS A 82 19.54 -16.55 -13.42
N HIS A 83 20.32 -15.77 -12.66
CA HIS A 83 21.67 -15.36 -13.02
C HIS A 83 22.63 -15.76 -11.92
N GLN A 84 23.42 -16.83 -12.15
CA GLN A 84 24.27 -17.44 -11.12
C GLN A 84 23.44 -17.86 -9.89
N ASP A 85 23.73 -17.28 -8.72
CA ASP A 85 23.08 -17.56 -7.45
C ASP A 85 21.96 -16.56 -7.13
N TYR A 86 21.61 -15.67 -8.09
CA TYR A 86 20.61 -14.63 -7.92
C TYR A 86 19.38 -14.90 -8.77
N MET A 87 18.21 -14.54 -8.25
CA MET A 87 16.98 -14.43 -9.03
C MET A 87 16.82 -12.97 -9.49
N CYS A 88 16.66 -12.79 -10.80
CA CYS A 88 16.47 -11.48 -11.42
C CYS A 88 15.02 -11.33 -11.87
N LEU A 89 14.35 -10.25 -11.45
CA LEU A 89 13.00 -9.91 -11.84
C LEU A 89 13.01 -8.58 -12.60
N VAL A 90 12.47 -8.56 -13.80
CA VAL A 90 12.52 -7.41 -14.71
C VAL A 90 11.20 -6.67 -14.70
N TYR A 91 11.25 -5.41 -14.36
CA TYR A 91 10.10 -4.50 -14.22
C TYR A 91 10.25 -3.25 -15.09
N GLU A 92 9.13 -2.55 -15.30
CA GLU A 92 9.16 -1.21 -15.89
C GLU A 92 9.93 -0.22 -15.00
N MET A 93 10.47 0.83 -15.62
CA MET A 93 11.04 1.96 -14.88
C MET A 93 9.92 2.90 -14.44
N LEU A 94 9.95 3.27 -13.17
CA LEU A 94 9.08 4.27 -12.55
C LEU A 94 9.93 5.44 -12.03
N ASP A 95 9.29 6.54 -11.65
CA ASP A 95 9.98 7.78 -11.26
C ASP A 95 10.47 7.68 -9.80
N GLN A 96 9.58 7.86 -8.83
CA GLN A 96 9.92 7.94 -7.42
C GLN A 96 8.80 7.39 -6.53
N SER A 97 9.15 6.92 -5.32
CA SER A 97 8.16 6.49 -4.34
C SER A 97 7.43 7.69 -3.71
N LEU A 98 6.25 7.44 -3.10
CA LEU A 98 5.54 8.46 -2.32
C LEU A 98 6.38 8.97 -1.14
N GLU A 99 7.18 8.12 -0.50
CA GLU A 99 8.10 8.54 0.55
C GLU A 99 9.13 9.54 0.01
N SER A 100 9.74 9.25 -1.14
CA SER A 100 10.70 10.16 -1.80
C SER A 100 10.05 11.46 -2.24
N PHE A 101 8.81 11.40 -2.73
CA PHE A 101 8.02 12.58 -3.09
C PHE A 101 7.75 13.46 -1.86
N MET A 102 7.28 12.89 -0.75
CA MET A 102 7.05 13.63 0.50
C MET A 102 8.35 14.27 1.01
N ARG A 103 9.45 13.54 0.98
CA ARG A 103 10.77 14.02 1.39
C ARG A 103 11.24 15.21 0.54
N LYS A 104 11.11 15.15 -0.79
CA LYS A 104 11.44 16.25 -1.71
C LYS A 104 10.58 17.48 -1.44
N ASN A 105 9.32 17.29 -1.04
CA ASN A 105 8.40 18.35 -0.66
C ASN A 105 8.54 18.79 0.80
N SER A 106 9.65 18.40 1.48
CA SER A 106 9.90 18.72 2.89
C SER A 106 8.75 18.30 3.81
N PHE A 107 8.10 17.18 3.51
CA PHE A 107 6.96 16.64 4.25
C PHE A 107 5.79 17.61 4.43
N ARG A 108 5.61 18.53 3.49
CA ARG A 108 4.41 19.36 3.45
C ARG A 108 3.19 18.51 3.14
N PRO A 109 2.02 18.80 3.73
CA PRO A 109 0.77 18.16 3.38
C PRO A 109 0.52 18.17 1.87
N THR A 110 0.09 17.03 1.32
CA THR A 110 -0.26 16.92 -0.09
C THR A 110 -1.65 17.48 -0.32
N HIS A 111 -1.85 18.24 -1.38
CA HIS A 111 -3.14 18.81 -1.73
C HIS A 111 -4.22 17.73 -1.89
N LEU A 112 -5.45 18.02 -1.46
CA LEU A 112 -6.56 17.05 -1.44
C LEU A 112 -6.87 16.44 -2.81
N CYS A 113 -6.71 17.19 -3.91
CA CYS A 113 -6.88 16.64 -5.26
C CYS A 113 -5.88 15.52 -5.57
N GLY A 114 -4.60 15.67 -5.15
CA GLY A 114 -3.57 14.64 -5.28
C GLY A 114 -3.88 13.42 -4.42
N ILE A 115 -4.25 13.63 -3.15
CA ILE A 115 -4.66 12.54 -2.24
C ILE A 115 -5.84 11.75 -2.82
N ARG A 116 -6.85 12.45 -3.35
CA ARG A 116 -8.01 11.81 -4.00
C ARG A 116 -7.61 10.98 -5.21
N ALA A 117 -6.75 11.52 -6.07
CA ALA A 117 -6.25 10.82 -7.26
C ALA A 117 -5.48 9.54 -6.87
N ILE A 118 -4.62 9.62 -5.86
CA ILE A 118 -3.87 8.46 -5.34
C ILE A 118 -4.82 7.44 -4.72
N ALA A 119 -5.77 7.87 -3.88
CA ALA A 119 -6.74 6.99 -3.24
C ALA A 119 -7.56 6.19 -4.26
N GLN A 120 -8.08 6.83 -5.30
CA GLN A 120 -8.83 6.16 -6.35
C GLN A 120 -8.01 5.06 -7.04
N GLN A 121 -6.74 5.34 -7.35
CA GLN A 121 -5.87 4.39 -8.01
C GLN A 121 -5.49 3.21 -7.11
N LEU A 122 -5.23 3.44 -5.81
CA LEU A 122 -4.97 2.38 -4.84
C LEU A 122 -6.19 1.47 -4.65
N LEU A 123 -7.41 2.04 -4.60
CA LEU A 123 -8.64 1.26 -4.51
C LEU A 123 -8.86 0.40 -5.75
N VAL A 124 -8.53 0.89 -6.95
CA VAL A 124 -8.56 0.10 -8.20
C VAL A 124 -7.57 -1.05 -8.12
N ALA A 125 -6.33 -0.79 -7.67
CA ALA A 125 -5.30 -1.82 -7.50
C ALA A 125 -5.74 -2.91 -6.52
N LEU A 126 -6.25 -2.53 -5.33
CA LEU A 126 -6.74 -3.52 -4.36
C LEU A 126 -7.94 -4.32 -4.86
N ASN A 127 -8.86 -3.68 -5.57
CA ASN A 127 -10.01 -4.40 -6.15
C ASN A 127 -9.56 -5.42 -7.20
N ALA A 128 -8.55 -5.09 -8.00
CA ALA A 128 -7.97 -6.01 -8.98
C ALA A 128 -7.27 -7.19 -8.27
N LEU A 129 -6.42 -6.93 -7.27
CA LEU A 129 -5.76 -7.98 -6.47
C LEU A 129 -6.79 -8.89 -5.77
N LYS A 130 -7.83 -8.30 -5.19
CA LYS A 130 -8.94 -9.04 -4.57
C LYS A 130 -9.63 -9.97 -5.57
N SER A 131 -9.77 -9.58 -6.84
CA SER A 131 -10.43 -10.40 -7.88
C SER A 131 -9.69 -11.70 -8.20
N ILE A 132 -8.37 -11.72 -7.95
CA ILE A 132 -7.50 -12.89 -8.08
C ILE A 132 -7.07 -13.47 -6.73
N GLN A 133 -7.71 -13.01 -5.63
CA GLN A 133 -7.48 -13.45 -4.25
C GLN A 133 -6.05 -13.25 -3.73
N VAL A 134 -5.31 -12.34 -4.32
CA VAL A 134 -3.97 -11.96 -3.87
C VAL A 134 -4.07 -10.83 -2.85
N PHE A 135 -3.30 -10.97 -1.80
CA PHE A 135 -3.08 -10.02 -0.73
C PHE A 135 -1.68 -9.44 -0.87
N HIS A 136 -1.51 -8.12 -0.74
CA HIS A 136 -0.20 -7.49 -0.95
C HIS A 136 0.73 -7.65 0.25
N GLY A 137 0.24 -7.37 1.45
CA GLY A 137 0.93 -7.61 2.72
C GLY A 137 2.00 -6.58 3.12
N ASP A 138 2.40 -5.66 2.22
CA ASP A 138 3.43 -4.65 2.52
C ASP A 138 3.13 -3.28 1.88
N ILE A 139 1.88 -2.81 2.02
CA ILE A 139 1.51 -1.47 1.53
C ILE A 139 2.09 -0.42 2.48
N LYS A 140 2.94 0.44 1.91
CA LYS A 140 3.58 1.58 2.59
C LYS A 140 4.00 2.64 1.57
N LEU A 141 4.44 3.79 2.03
CA LEU A 141 4.82 4.92 1.16
C LEU A 141 5.94 4.57 0.15
N ASP A 142 6.87 3.68 0.55
CA ASP A 142 7.97 3.24 -0.31
C ASP A 142 7.50 2.33 -1.45
N ASN A 143 6.44 1.54 -1.22
CA ASN A 143 5.91 0.54 -2.16
C ASN A 143 4.80 1.10 -3.06
N ILE A 144 4.65 2.43 -3.11
CA ILE A 144 3.77 3.13 -4.05
C ILE A 144 4.63 4.13 -4.82
N MET A 145 4.81 3.88 -6.13
CA MET A 145 5.65 4.73 -6.97
C MET A 145 4.84 5.57 -7.94
N MET A 146 5.29 6.78 -8.17
CA MET A 146 4.80 7.64 -9.26
C MET A 146 5.34 7.13 -10.60
N VAL A 147 4.49 7.17 -11.63
CA VAL A 147 4.88 6.77 -12.98
C VAL A 147 5.82 7.81 -13.58
N ASN A 148 5.38 9.06 -13.57
CA ASN A 148 6.18 10.23 -13.96
C ASN A 148 5.47 11.47 -13.42
N GLN A 149 6.04 12.11 -12.41
CA GLN A 149 5.39 13.23 -11.72
C GLN A 149 5.30 14.48 -12.61
N ASP A 150 6.25 14.68 -13.53
CA ASP A 150 6.28 15.85 -14.38
C ASP A 150 5.25 15.78 -15.53
N SER A 151 5.10 14.60 -16.15
CA SER A 151 4.20 14.42 -17.30
C SER A 151 2.80 13.94 -16.92
N THR A 152 2.68 13.18 -15.82
CA THR A 152 1.42 12.59 -15.32
C THR A 152 1.34 12.71 -13.80
N PRO A 153 1.09 13.93 -13.27
CA PRO A 153 1.07 14.16 -11.82
C PRO A 153 0.11 13.22 -11.09
N TYR A 154 0.57 12.68 -9.98
CA TYR A 154 -0.19 11.76 -9.11
C TYR A 154 -0.65 10.45 -9.79
N LYS A 155 -0.13 10.11 -10.99
CA LYS A 155 -0.30 8.76 -11.53
C LYS A 155 0.65 7.83 -10.79
N ILE A 156 0.08 6.80 -10.13
CA ILE A 156 0.85 5.88 -9.29
C ILE A 156 0.71 4.43 -9.75
N LYS A 157 1.64 3.60 -9.27
CA LYS A 157 1.56 2.15 -9.33
C LYS A 157 1.97 1.53 -8.01
N LEU A 158 1.28 0.48 -7.60
CA LEU A 158 1.64 -0.35 -6.46
C LEU A 158 2.76 -1.31 -6.89
N ILE A 159 3.81 -1.41 -6.08
CA ILE A 159 5.02 -2.17 -6.37
C ILE A 159 5.38 -3.11 -5.22
N ASP A 160 6.37 -3.97 -5.46
CA ASP A 160 6.98 -4.88 -4.47
C ASP A 160 6.00 -5.93 -3.90
N PHE A 161 5.87 -7.00 -4.64
CA PHE A 161 5.00 -8.13 -4.29
C PHE A 161 5.77 -9.28 -3.62
N GLY A 162 6.92 -8.97 -3.00
CA GLY A 162 7.75 -9.96 -2.32
C GLY A 162 7.11 -10.60 -1.09
N LEU A 163 6.10 -9.95 -0.49
CA LEU A 163 5.28 -10.48 0.60
C LEU A 163 3.85 -10.83 0.17
N ALA A 164 3.57 -10.73 -1.14
CA ALA A 164 2.24 -11.03 -1.64
C ALA A 164 1.95 -12.54 -1.57
N MET A 165 0.78 -12.89 -1.09
CA MET A 165 0.35 -14.27 -0.92
C MET A 165 -1.11 -14.47 -1.32
N ASP A 166 -1.48 -15.71 -1.60
CA ASP A 166 -2.88 -16.08 -1.76
C ASP A 166 -3.60 -16.00 -0.41
N SER A 167 -4.81 -15.45 -0.42
CA SER A 167 -5.63 -15.35 0.81
C SER A 167 -5.97 -16.70 1.45
N TRP A 168 -5.84 -17.79 0.69
CA TRP A 168 -6.07 -19.17 1.19
C TRP A 168 -4.87 -19.75 1.94
N ASP A 169 -3.67 -19.24 1.68
CA ASP A 169 -2.42 -19.73 2.29
C ASP A 169 -2.09 -19.06 3.62
N MET A 170 -2.95 -18.15 4.10
CA MET A 170 -2.73 -17.43 5.34
C MET A 170 -3.01 -18.30 6.56
N GLU A 171 -1.98 -18.62 7.31
CA GLU A 171 -2.12 -19.24 8.62
C GLU A 171 -2.60 -18.24 9.67
N LEU A 172 -3.46 -18.70 10.60
CA LEU A 172 -3.93 -17.88 11.70
C LEU A 172 -2.75 -17.48 12.61
N GLY A 173 -2.63 -16.20 12.91
CA GLY A 173 -1.53 -15.65 13.71
C GLY A 173 -0.28 -15.32 12.92
N THR A 174 -0.31 -15.41 11.58
CA THR A 174 0.78 -14.90 10.74
C THR A 174 0.94 -13.41 10.97
N THR A 175 2.17 -12.97 11.23
CA THR A 175 2.51 -11.56 11.41
C THR A 175 3.21 -11.04 10.15
N PHE A 176 2.65 -10.01 9.55
CA PHE A 176 3.20 -9.29 8.40
C PHE A 176 2.94 -7.78 8.55
N GLN A 177 3.30 -6.97 7.58
CA GLN A 177 3.36 -5.52 7.60
C GLN A 177 4.38 -4.98 8.62
N ILE A 178 5.05 -3.91 8.29
CA ILE A 178 5.88 -3.19 9.26
C ILE A 178 4.98 -2.56 10.32
N VAL A 179 5.46 -2.49 11.56
CA VAL A 179 4.67 -2.09 12.73
C VAL A 179 3.85 -0.82 12.52
N PRO A 180 4.40 0.29 11.96
CA PRO A 180 3.63 1.52 11.79
C PRO A 180 2.46 1.42 10.80
N PHE A 181 2.47 0.42 9.90
CA PHE A 181 1.40 0.17 8.91
C PHE A 181 0.56 -1.06 9.24
N ARG A 182 0.90 -1.77 10.34
CA ARG A 182 0.24 -3.01 10.73
C ARG A 182 -1.19 -2.78 11.18
N ALA A 183 -2.11 -3.54 10.57
CA ALA A 183 -3.51 -3.50 10.92
C ALA A 183 -3.75 -4.13 12.32
N PRO A 184 -4.72 -3.61 13.10
CA PRO A 184 -5.01 -4.15 14.43
C PRO A 184 -5.33 -5.64 14.43
N GLU A 185 -6.04 -6.15 13.41
CA GLU A 185 -6.34 -7.57 13.27
C GLU A 185 -5.09 -8.44 13.11
N VAL A 186 -4.01 -7.89 12.52
CA VAL A 186 -2.72 -8.58 12.40
C VAL A 186 -2.05 -8.66 13.78
N SER A 187 -2.00 -7.54 14.51
CA SER A 187 -1.44 -7.49 15.87
C SER A 187 -2.19 -8.40 16.84
N LEU A 188 -3.49 -8.53 16.67
CA LEU A 188 -4.33 -9.40 17.53
C LEU A 188 -4.31 -10.88 17.11
N GLY A 189 -3.69 -11.23 15.99
CA GLY A 189 -3.68 -12.60 15.49
C GLY A 189 -5.08 -13.10 15.08
N LEU A 190 -5.89 -12.22 14.49
CA LEU A 190 -7.20 -12.53 13.93
C LEU A 190 -7.07 -13.16 12.54
N PRO A 191 -8.13 -13.81 12.01
CA PRO A 191 -8.15 -14.22 10.60
C PRO A 191 -7.92 -13.04 9.68
N LEU A 192 -6.98 -13.20 8.77
CA LEU A 192 -6.49 -12.14 7.92
C LEU A 192 -7.23 -12.06 6.59
N GLY A 193 -7.16 -10.91 5.94
CA GLY A 193 -7.78 -10.67 4.65
C GLY A 193 -7.35 -9.35 4.04
N VAL A 194 -7.95 -9.02 2.90
CA VAL A 194 -7.70 -7.76 2.17
C VAL A 194 -7.99 -6.49 2.99
N SER A 195 -8.66 -6.62 4.15
CA SER A 195 -8.91 -5.52 5.09
C SER A 195 -7.62 -4.94 5.66
N ALA A 196 -6.59 -5.76 5.87
CA ALA A 196 -5.31 -5.30 6.38
C ALA A 196 -4.55 -4.41 5.36
N ASP A 197 -4.66 -4.72 4.06
CA ASP A 197 -4.16 -3.82 3.00
C ASP A 197 -4.95 -2.51 2.96
N MET A 198 -6.26 -2.55 3.21
CA MET A 198 -7.09 -1.34 3.27
C MET A 198 -6.71 -0.44 4.45
N TRP A 199 -6.40 -1.02 5.62
CA TRP A 199 -5.87 -0.29 6.76
C TRP A 199 -4.58 0.45 6.39
N ALA A 200 -3.63 -0.26 5.76
CA ALA A 200 -2.36 0.32 5.33
C ALA A 200 -2.55 1.47 4.31
N ILE A 201 -3.49 1.35 3.36
CA ILE A 201 -3.87 2.47 2.49
C ILE A 201 -4.38 3.66 3.31
N GLY A 202 -5.22 3.43 4.32
CA GLY A 202 -5.68 4.50 5.21
C GLY A 202 -4.52 5.28 5.83
N LEU A 203 -3.47 4.58 6.26
CA LEU A 203 -2.27 5.19 6.83
C LEU A 203 -1.41 5.92 5.79
N VAL A 204 -1.31 5.40 4.57
CA VAL A 204 -0.67 6.10 3.44
C VAL A 204 -1.37 7.43 3.16
N LEU A 205 -2.69 7.42 3.03
CA LEU A 205 -3.47 8.64 2.76
C LEU A 205 -3.38 9.64 3.93
N ALA A 206 -3.43 9.16 5.16
CA ALA A 206 -3.24 9.98 6.35
C ALA A 206 -1.83 10.59 6.39
N SER A 207 -0.80 9.82 5.97
CA SER A 207 0.58 10.34 5.90
C SER A 207 0.71 11.46 4.89
N LEU A 208 0.10 11.33 3.72
CA LEU A 208 0.07 12.39 2.70
C LEU A 208 -0.67 13.62 3.20
N TYR A 209 -1.77 13.43 3.94
CA TYR A 209 -2.58 14.51 4.49
C TYR A 209 -1.89 15.27 5.62
N PHE A 210 -1.26 14.55 6.56
CA PHE A 210 -0.58 15.16 7.71
C PHE A 210 0.87 15.58 7.42
N GLY A 211 1.43 15.19 6.26
CA GLY A 211 2.85 15.37 5.96
C GLY A 211 3.76 14.48 6.81
N ARG A 212 3.21 13.57 7.57
CA ARG A 212 3.93 12.62 8.43
C ARG A 212 3.10 11.38 8.69
N LEU A 213 3.79 10.28 8.99
CA LEU A 213 3.11 9.06 9.42
C LEU A 213 2.35 9.30 10.75
N PRO A 214 1.06 8.94 10.85
CA PRO A 214 0.28 9.10 12.08
C PRO A 214 0.86 8.31 13.26
N PHE A 215 1.28 7.08 13.01
CA PHE A 215 1.89 6.17 13.99
C PHE A 215 3.38 6.06 13.69
N THR A 216 4.23 6.70 14.49
CA THR A 216 5.69 6.76 14.29
C THR A 216 6.43 5.84 15.25
N TYR A 217 5.78 4.80 15.72
CA TYR A 217 6.32 3.90 16.74
C TYR A 217 6.78 2.60 16.12
N ASP A 218 7.98 2.18 16.48
CA ASP A 218 8.56 0.91 16.05
C ASP A 218 8.08 -0.26 16.93
N GLU A 219 7.48 0.05 18.08
CA GLU A 219 6.96 -0.93 19.03
C GLU A 219 5.46 -1.16 18.82
N GLU A 220 5.07 -2.42 18.70
CA GLU A 220 3.70 -2.83 18.40
C GLU A 220 2.71 -2.41 19.50
N TYR A 221 3.14 -2.51 20.77
CA TYR A 221 2.34 -2.07 21.91
C TYR A 221 1.97 -0.58 21.82
N ASP A 222 2.94 0.30 21.52
CA ASP A 222 2.67 1.74 21.43
C ASP A 222 1.82 2.10 20.21
N THR A 223 2.02 1.40 19.08
CA THR A 223 1.17 1.57 17.90
C THR A 223 -0.27 1.19 18.21
N LEU A 224 -0.50 0.02 18.82
CA LEU A 224 -1.85 -0.43 19.19
C LEU A 224 -2.47 0.46 20.28
N ARG A 225 -1.68 0.96 21.23
CA ARG A 225 -2.11 1.94 22.23
C ARG A 225 -2.60 3.24 21.57
N CYS A 226 -1.91 3.70 20.53
CA CYS A 226 -2.33 4.86 19.76
C CYS A 226 -3.65 4.61 19.03
N VAL A 227 -3.80 3.46 18.40
CA VAL A 227 -5.05 3.04 17.75
C VAL A 227 -6.21 3.04 18.75
N VAL A 228 -6.02 2.44 19.93
CA VAL A 228 -7.04 2.40 21.00
C VAL A 228 -7.39 3.80 21.49
N GLN A 229 -6.40 4.68 21.64
CA GLN A 229 -6.64 6.05 22.08
C GLN A 229 -7.45 6.87 21.07
N TRP A 230 -7.27 6.63 19.78
CA TRP A 230 -7.92 7.40 18.73
C TRP A 230 -9.27 6.82 18.29
N LEU A 231 -9.35 5.51 18.19
CA LEU A 231 -10.51 4.80 17.64
C LEU A 231 -11.35 4.07 18.71
N GLY A 232 -10.86 4.01 19.94
CA GLY A 232 -11.46 3.24 21.01
C GLY A 232 -11.00 1.79 21.04
N LEU A 233 -11.50 1.04 22.02
CA LEU A 233 -11.23 -0.39 22.15
C LEU A 233 -11.84 -1.15 20.96
N PRO A 234 -11.15 -2.19 20.44
CA PRO A 234 -11.74 -3.13 19.51
C PRO A 234 -13.01 -3.77 20.11
N GLU A 235 -13.92 -4.16 19.23
CA GLU A 235 -15.14 -4.87 19.69
C GLU A 235 -14.78 -6.14 20.47
N GLU A 236 -15.51 -6.40 21.56
CA GLU A 236 -15.30 -7.55 22.42
C GLU A 236 -15.21 -8.88 21.67
N LYS A 237 -16.06 -9.06 20.65
CA LYS A 237 -16.05 -10.26 19.80
C LYS A 237 -14.71 -10.47 19.05
N LEU A 238 -13.99 -9.39 18.74
CA LEU A 238 -12.67 -9.46 18.10
C LEU A 238 -11.60 -9.81 19.13
N LEU A 239 -11.64 -9.17 20.30
CA LEU A 239 -10.73 -9.44 21.40
C LEU A 239 -10.85 -10.90 21.89
N ASN A 240 -12.08 -11.43 21.98
CA ASN A 240 -12.34 -12.83 22.36
C ASN A 240 -11.82 -13.86 21.34
N ARG A 241 -11.57 -13.46 20.09
CA ARG A 241 -11.13 -14.34 19.01
C ARG A 241 -9.65 -14.22 18.66
N GLY A 242 -9.03 -13.11 19.02
CA GLY A 242 -7.64 -12.83 18.67
C GLY A 242 -6.68 -13.71 19.46
N LEU A 243 -5.77 -14.40 18.76
CA LEU A 243 -4.78 -15.30 19.39
C LEU A 243 -3.84 -14.55 20.33
N PHE A 244 -3.56 -13.28 20.04
CA PHE A 244 -2.63 -12.43 20.78
C PHE A 244 -3.34 -11.34 21.60
N SER A 245 -4.67 -11.39 21.70
CA SER A 245 -5.43 -10.37 22.43
C SER A 245 -4.97 -10.23 23.87
N THR A 246 -4.68 -11.33 24.55
CA THR A 246 -4.23 -11.33 25.95
C THR A 246 -2.81 -10.78 26.15
N ASP A 247 -2.01 -10.64 25.08
CA ASP A 247 -0.73 -9.98 25.17
C ASP A 247 -0.93 -8.46 25.40
N PHE A 248 -1.94 -7.88 24.77
CA PHE A 248 -2.22 -6.44 24.77
C PHE A 248 -3.38 -6.00 25.68
N PHE A 249 -4.30 -6.92 25.99
CA PHE A 249 -5.54 -6.60 26.71
C PHE A 249 -5.82 -7.62 27.82
N THR A 250 -6.44 -7.15 28.88
CA THR A 250 -6.95 -7.99 29.97
C THR A 250 -8.47 -7.89 30.02
N CYS A 251 -9.14 -9.02 30.21
CA CYS A 251 -10.57 -9.09 30.51
C CYS A 251 -10.74 -9.14 32.04
N ASP A 252 -11.32 -8.11 32.60
CA ASP A 252 -11.61 -8.04 34.05
C ASP A 252 -12.99 -8.70 34.30
N GLU A 253 -13.00 -9.90 34.91
CA GLU A 253 -14.22 -10.66 35.21
C GLU A 253 -14.86 -10.22 36.56
N ASP A 254 -14.08 -9.60 37.43
CA ASP A 254 -14.43 -9.40 38.86
C ASP A 254 -15.09 -8.04 39.19
N TYR A 255 -15.39 -7.21 38.22
CA TYR A 255 -15.94 -5.87 38.47
C TYR A 255 -17.41 -5.74 38.06
N SER A 256 -18.09 -4.77 38.67
CA SER A 256 -19.49 -4.42 38.41
C SER A 256 -19.78 -4.09 36.92
N GLN A 257 -18.74 -3.98 36.10
CA GLN A 257 -18.77 -3.90 34.65
C GLN A 257 -17.64 -4.76 34.09
N PRO A 258 -17.85 -6.07 33.89
CA PRO A 258 -16.86 -6.91 33.24
C PRO A 258 -16.59 -6.40 31.80
N GLY A 259 -15.32 -6.37 31.42
CA GLY A 259 -14.97 -5.86 30.09
C GLY A 259 -13.47 -5.90 29.82
N TRP A 260 -13.13 -5.79 28.55
CA TRP A 260 -11.77 -5.70 28.10
C TRP A 260 -11.17 -4.29 28.37
N ARG A 261 -9.94 -4.25 28.82
CA ARG A 261 -9.13 -3.06 28.90
C ARG A 261 -7.74 -3.32 28.32
N MET A 262 -7.10 -2.27 27.84
CA MET A 262 -5.70 -2.34 27.41
C MET A 262 -4.78 -2.55 28.61
N ASN A 263 -3.78 -3.43 28.48
CA ASN A 263 -2.76 -3.68 29.47
C ASN A 263 -1.92 -2.40 29.71
N SER A 264 -1.58 -2.16 30.95
CA SER A 264 -0.54 -1.17 31.26
C SER A 264 0.84 -1.63 30.70
N PRO A 265 1.82 -0.72 30.54
CA PRO A 265 3.16 -1.12 30.10
C PRO A 265 3.82 -2.18 30.96
N SER A 266 3.56 -2.17 32.28
CA SER A 266 4.09 -3.16 33.21
C SER A 266 3.42 -4.53 33.08
N GLU A 267 2.12 -4.56 32.82
CA GLU A 267 1.38 -5.80 32.52
C GLU A 267 1.84 -6.40 31.20
N TYR A 268 1.93 -5.58 30.13
CA TYR A 268 2.45 -6.00 28.84
C TYR A 268 3.85 -6.62 28.95
N SER A 269 4.78 -5.91 29.59
CA SER A 269 6.15 -6.43 29.79
C SER A 269 6.19 -7.72 30.59
N LYS A 270 5.31 -7.87 31.59
CA LYS A 270 5.23 -9.10 32.39
C LYS A 270 4.68 -10.29 31.60
N ILE A 271 3.71 -10.04 30.71
CA ILE A 271 3.04 -11.08 29.92
C ILE A 271 3.93 -11.53 28.76
N THR A 272 4.48 -10.55 28.00
CA THR A 272 5.22 -10.84 26.77
C THR A 272 6.71 -11.06 26.98
N GLY A 273 7.27 -10.56 28.09
CA GLY A 273 8.72 -10.50 28.33
C GLY A 273 9.41 -9.34 27.59
N GLU A 274 8.67 -8.57 26.79
CA GLU A 274 9.18 -7.42 26.05
C GLU A 274 9.17 -6.16 26.93
N ALA A 275 10.29 -5.45 27.00
CA ALA A 275 10.36 -4.24 27.80
C ALA A 275 9.81 -3.04 27.00
N VAL A 276 8.79 -2.39 27.51
CA VAL A 276 8.35 -1.08 26.99
C VAL A 276 9.39 -0.03 27.42
N ARG A 277 10.34 0.24 26.52
CA ARG A 277 11.51 1.10 26.81
C ARG A 277 11.18 2.56 26.93
N ARG A 278 10.19 3.05 26.19
CA ARG A 278 9.71 4.45 26.20
C ARG A 278 8.20 4.46 26.05
N LEU A 279 7.53 5.22 26.92
CA LEU A 279 6.15 5.60 26.70
C LEU A 279 6.15 6.89 25.87
N HIS A 280 5.76 6.75 24.63
CA HIS A 280 5.56 7.93 23.80
C HIS A 280 4.30 8.68 24.21
N ASN A 281 4.38 10.01 24.26
CA ASN A 281 3.19 10.84 24.36
C ASN A 281 2.40 10.70 23.04
N ILE A 282 1.25 10.06 23.13
CA ILE A 282 0.35 9.92 21.99
C ILE A 282 -0.43 11.23 21.87
N PRO A 283 -0.42 11.90 20.70
CA PRO A 283 -1.26 13.06 20.48
C PRO A 283 -2.73 12.69 20.70
N GLY A 284 -3.43 13.50 21.51
CA GLY A 284 -4.85 13.30 21.74
C GLY A 284 -5.67 13.60 20.48
N LEU A 285 -6.96 13.23 20.50
CA LEU A 285 -7.87 13.52 19.39
C LEU A 285 -7.99 15.03 19.14
N GLU A 286 -7.87 15.85 20.19
CA GLU A 286 -7.90 17.31 20.08
C GLU A 286 -6.66 17.87 19.37
N ASP A 287 -5.49 17.29 19.61
CA ASP A 287 -4.27 17.65 18.89
C ASP A 287 -4.42 17.35 17.39
N MET A 288 -5.08 16.23 17.05
CA MET A 288 -5.36 15.87 15.65
C MET A 288 -6.36 16.82 15.00
N LYS A 289 -7.37 17.29 15.73
CA LYS A 289 -8.31 18.32 15.25
C LYS A 289 -7.60 19.65 14.98
N ASN A 290 -6.68 20.04 15.85
CA ASN A 290 -5.88 21.26 15.67
C ASN A 290 -4.95 21.14 14.45
N ILE A 291 -4.31 19.98 14.26
CA ILE A 291 -3.51 19.72 13.06
C ILE A 291 -4.39 19.80 11.81
N HIS A 292 -5.57 19.19 11.83
CA HIS A 292 -6.53 19.24 10.72
C HIS A 292 -6.93 20.70 10.38
N LYS A 293 -7.25 21.50 11.39
CA LYS A 293 -7.59 22.91 11.21
C LYS A 293 -6.45 23.69 10.54
N ASN A 294 -5.22 23.51 11.03
CA ASN A 294 -4.05 24.18 10.46
C ASN A 294 -3.78 23.76 9.01
N ILE A 295 -3.98 22.47 8.67
CA ILE A 295 -3.85 21.96 7.30
C ILE A 295 -4.92 22.55 6.41
N PHE A 296 -6.16 22.65 6.89
CA PHE A 296 -7.27 23.24 6.14
C PHE A 296 -7.00 24.71 5.82
N GLU A 297 -6.52 25.48 6.79
CA GLU A 297 -6.13 26.88 6.59
C GLU A 297 -5.01 27.04 5.56
N LEU A 298 -4.04 26.10 5.51
CA LEU A 298 -2.98 26.10 4.49
C LEU A 298 -3.54 25.93 3.07
N PHE A 299 -4.50 25.01 2.89
CA PHE A 299 -5.09 24.74 1.56
C PHE A 299 -6.00 25.88 1.10
N ASP A 300 -6.73 26.53 2.03
CA ASP A 300 -7.61 27.65 1.72
C ASP A 300 -6.80 28.88 1.21
N HIS A 301 -5.63 29.11 1.79
CA HIS A 301 -4.71 30.16 1.32
C HIS A 301 -4.11 29.86 -0.06
N ASP A 302 -3.79 28.62 -0.37
CA ASP A 302 -3.22 28.24 -1.68
C ASP A 302 -4.27 28.36 -2.79
N ASP A 303 -5.53 28.03 -2.52
CA ASP A 303 -6.62 28.15 -3.50
C ASP A 303 -6.92 29.62 -3.82
N HIS A 304 -6.82 30.53 -2.86
CA HIS A 304 -7.00 31.96 -3.09
C HIS A 304 -5.84 32.56 -3.93
N GLN A 305 -4.59 32.19 -3.66
CA GLN A 305 -3.45 32.66 -4.45
C GLN A 305 -3.47 32.16 -5.90
N THR A 306 -4.02 30.96 -6.12
CA THR A 306 -4.15 30.39 -7.48
C THR A 306 -5.25 31.09 -8.26
N THR A 307 -6.34 31.49 -7.61
CA THR A 307 -7.44 32.23 -8.22
C THR A 307 -7.02 33.67 -8.61
N GLU A 308 -6.30 34.36 -7.73
CA GLU A 308 -5.77 35.71 -8.03
C GLU A 308 -4.78 35.73 -9.21
N LYS A 309 -3.89 34.72 -9.33
CA LYS A 309 -2.97 34.61 -10.47
C LYS A 309 -3.68 34.37 -11.79
N VAL A 310 -4.76 33.58 -11.80
CA VAL A 310 -5.55 33.30 -13.00
C VAL A 310 -6.36 34.53 -13.42
N GLU A 311 -6.79 35.37 -12.49
CA GLU A 311 -7.46 36.63 -12.77
C GLU A 311 -6.51 37.71 -13.29
N GLU A 312 -5.25 37.80 -12.79
CA GLU A 312 -4.23 38.70 -13.30
C GLU A 312 -3.73 38.33 -14.70
N GLU A 313 -3.56 37.03 -15.03
CA GLU A 313 -3.17 36.58 -16.37
C GLU A 313 -4.32 36.68 -17.39
N GLY A 314 -5.58 36.72 -16.96
CA GLY A 314 -6.76 36.88 -17.82
C GLY A 314 -6.99 38.30 -18.33
N LEU A 315 -6.30 39.32 -17.80
CA LEU A 315 -6.48 40.73 -18.16
C LEU A 315 -5.63 41.22 -19.32
N HIS A 316 -4.75 40.40 -19.88
CA HIS A 316 -3.95 40.71 -21.09
C HIS A 316 -4.23 39.73 -22.23
N GLY A 317 -5.47 39.71 -22.73
CA GLY A 317 -5.78 39.07 -24.01
C GLY A 317 -5.49 39.98 -25.19
N PRO A 318 -5.00 39.47 -26.35
CA PRO A 318 -4.65 40.29 -27.50
C PRO A 318 -5.89 40.90 -28.14
N GLU A 319 -5.77 42.20 -28.53
CA GLU A 319 -6.77 42.96 -29.29
C GLU A 319 -7.23 42.21 -30.55
N ALA A 320 -8.54 42.10 -30.72
CA ALA A 320 -9.17 41.46 -31.86
C ALA A 320 -9.14 42.38 -33.10
N ALA A 321 -8.63 41.86 -34.22
CA ALA A 321 -8.82 42.44 -35.55
C ALA A 321 -10.25 42.16 -36.07
N PRO A 322 -10.85 43.06 -36.88
CA PRO A 322 -12.27 42.99 -37.20
C PRO A 322 -12.64 41.94 -38.25
N ASP A 323 -13.77 41.30 -37.99
CA ASP A 323 -14.43 40.27 -38.76
C ASP A 323 -15.01 40.77 -40.10
N GLN A 324 -14.91 39.93 -41.12
CA GLN A 324 -15.78 39.97 -42.31
C GLN A 324 -16.28 38.58 -42.67
N THR A 325 -17.62 38.56 -42.90
CA THR A 325 -18.41 37.61 -43.65
C THR A 325 -19.09 36.47 -42.91
N GLY A 326 -20.41 36.63 -42.86
CA GLY A 326 -21.38 35.70 -42.37
C GLY A 326 -21.72 34.51 -43.27
N LYS A 327 -22.33 33.52 -42.68
CA LYS A 327 -23.49 32.78 -43.20
C LYS A 327 -24.12 31.91 -42.13
N ARG A 328 -25.46 32.05 -42.02
CA ARG A 328 -26.37 31.20 -41.24
C ARG A 328 -26.31 29.75 -41.67
N ASN A 329 -26.44 28.82 -40.72
CA ASN A 329 -27.28 27.66 -40.87
C ASN A 329 -27.77 27.14 -39.51
N GLN A 330 -29.07 26.97 -39.41
CA GLN A 330 -29.85 26.33 -38.33
C GLN A 330 -29.71 24.79 -38.45
N ALA A 331 -29.61 24.10 -37.35
CA ALA A 331 -30.05 22.70 -37.25
C ALA A 331 -30.38 22.34 -35.79
N THR A 332 -31.62 22.15 -35.60
CA THR A 332 -32.50 21.39 -34.74
C THR A 332 -31.93 20.39 -33.75
N SER A 333 -32.43 20.54 -32.50
CA SER A 333 -32.33 19.61 -31.38
C SER A 333 -33.21 18.37 -31.60
N THR A 334 -32.68 17.18 -31.25
CA THR A 334 -33.53 16.01 -30.93
C THR A 334 -32.98 15.28 -29.73
N SER A 335 -33.77 15.29 -28.66
CA SER A 335 -33.59 14.51 -27.45
C SER A 335 -33.90 13.03 -27.70
N ARG A 336 -33.09 12.13 -27.23
CA ARG A 336 -33.45 10.71 -27.04
C ARG A 336 -33.27 10.27 -25.59
N LYS A 337 -34.40 10.02 -24.94
CA LYS A 337 -34.55 9.25 -23.70
C LYS A 337 -34.32 7.77 -24.02
N ASN A 338 -33.49 7.09 -23.28
CA ASN A 338 -33.49 5.64 -23.23
C ASN A 338 -33.69 5.14 -21.80
N SER A 339 -34.75 4.38 -21.64
CA SER A 339 -35.20 3.70 -20.45
C SER A 339 -34.40 2.42 -20.20
N CYS A 340 -33.99 2.22 -18.96
CA CYS A 340 -33.33 0.99 -18.49
C CYS A 340 -34.38 0.00 -18.00
N LYS A 341 -34.47 -1.19 -18.60
CA LYS A 341 -35.26 -2.32 -18.12
C LYS A 341 -34.41 -3.21 -17.22
N LYS A 342 -34.94 -3.48 -16.03
CA LYS A 342 -34.49 -4.50 -15.09
C LYS A 342 -34.81 -5.90 -15.63
N ASN A 343 -33.83 -6.82 -15.54
CA ASN A 343 -34.11 -8.25 -15.53
C ASN A 343 -33.41 -8.92 -14.37
N ASN A 344 -34.22 -9.43 -13.45
CA ASN A 344 -33.85 -10.40 -12.41
C ASN A 344 -33.93 -11.80 -13.02
N ASN A 345 -32.88 -12.59 -12.81
CA ASN A 345 -33.01 -14.05 -12.81
C ASN A 345 -32.04 -14.65 -11.78
N TYR A 346 -32.64 -15.19 -10.73
CA TYR A 346 -32.01 -16.13 -9.78
C TYR A 346 -31.93 -17.53 -10.41
N ASN A 347 -30.77 -18.14 -10.38
CA ASN A 347 -30.69 -19.59 -10.48
C ASN A 347 -29.80 -20.13 -9.34
N ARG A 348 -30.42 -20.94 -8.49
CA ARG A 348 -29.81 -21.79 -7.47
C ARG A 348 -29.27 -23.04 -8.15
N ASN A 349 -28.09 -23.51 -7.75
CA ASN A 349 -27.75 -24.95 -7.69
C ASN A 349 -26.57 -25.23 -6.73
N PRO A 350 -26.37 -26.50 -6.31
CA PRO A 350 -26.17 -26.85 -4.91
C PRO A 350 -24.71 -27.23 -4.56
N SER A 351 -24.44 -27.29 -3.25
CA SER A 351 -23.20 -27.67 -2.58
C SER A 351 -22.71 -29.09 -2.88
N PRO A 352 -21.40 -29.34 -2.87
CA PRO A 352 -20.85 -30.68 -2.62
C PRO A 352 -20.26 -30.84 -1.21
N GLN A 353 -20.40 -32.05 -0.75
CA GLN A 353 -20.17 -32.64 0.55
C GLN A 353 -18.72 -32.57 1.05
N SER A 354 -18.62 -32.44 2.37
CA SER A 354 -17.47 -32.62 3.22
C SER A 354 -16.74 -33.97 3.06
N ARG A 355 -15.42 -33.93 2.87
CA ARG A 355 -14.52 -35.06 3.20
C ARG A 355 -13.63 -34.66 4.38
N ARG A 356 -13.80 -35.39 5.48
CA ARG A 356 -12.89 -35.40 6.65
C ARG A 356 -11.57 -36.02 6.23
N LEU A 357 -10.47 -35.36 6.53
CA LEU A 357 -9.15 -35.98 6.67
C LEU A 357 -8.65 -35.79 8.09
N GLN A 358 -8.25 -36.90 8.68
CA GLN A 358 -7.67 -37.01 10.02
C GLN A 358 -6.27 -36.40 10.02
N THR A 359 -5.99 -35.53 10.98
CA THR A 359 -4.65 -35.02 11.25
C THR A 359 -4.06 -35.75 12.45
N SER A 360 -2.92 -36.38 12.23
CA SER A 360 -2.03 -36.87 13.28
C SER A 360 -1.27 -35.70 13.89
N SER A 361 -1.33 -35.62 15.23
CA SER A 361 -0.60 -34.66 16.06
C SER A 361 0.91 -34.87 15.99
N ASN A 362 1.66 -33.80 15.74
CA ASN A 362 3.04 -33.68 16.19
C ASN A 362 3.24 -32.29 16.77
N GLN A 363 3.53 -32.25 18.06
CA GLN A 363 3.97 -31.08 18.80
C GLN A 363 5.42 -30.78 18.45
N SER A 364 5.73 -29.56 18.01
CA SER A 364 7.07 -29.00 18.21
C SER A 364 7.05 -27.46 18.09
N GLY A 365 7.48 -26.79 19.14
CA GLY A 365 8.24 -25.56 19.15
C GLY A 365 7.58 -24.28 18.67
N ARG A 366 7.08 -23.47 19.62
CA ARG A 366 6.76 -22.06 19.43
C ARG A 366 8.03 -21.29 19.03
N GLY A 367 8.16 -20.90 17.77
CA GLY A 367 9.12 -19.94 17.31
C GLY A 367 8.42 -18.77 16.65
N ARG A 368 8.30 -17.62 17.36
CA ARG A 368 7.95 -16.34 16.73
C ARG A 368 9.06 -16.02 15.71
N ARG A 369 8.77 -16.08 14.43
CA ARG A 369 9.63 -15.48 13.42
C ARG A 369 9.28 -13.99 13.31
N SER A 370 9.96 -13.17 14.10
CA SER A 370 9.95 -11.72 13.89
C SER A 370 10.89 -11.40 12.74
N PHE A 371 10.36 -10.94 11.64
CA PHE A 371 11.16 -10.34 10.58
C PHE A 371 11.45 -8.88 10.98
N SER A 372 12.64 -8.64 11.52
CA SER A 372 13.16 -7.29 11.71
C SER A 372 13.68 -6.79 10.38
N VAL A 373 13.08 -5.73 9.89
CA VAL A 373 13.56 -5.00 8.70
C VAL A 373 14.30 -3.77 9.21
N CYS A 374 15.59 -3.70 8.97
CA CYS A 374 16.38 -2.47 9.05
C CYS A 374 16.10 -1.58 7.85
#